data_32bc0607a73b0d49a5373f271943a5ad
#
_entry.id   32bc0607a73b0d49a5373f271943a5ad
#
_cell.length_a   1.000
_cell.length_b   1.000
_cell.length_c   1.000
_cell.angle_alpha   90.00
_cell.angle_beta   90.00
_cell.angle_gamma   90.00
#
_symmetry.space_group_name_H-M   'P 1'
#
loop_
_entity.id
_entity.type
_entity.pdbx_description
1 polymer ?
#
loop_
_entity_poly.entity_id
_entity_poly.type
_entity_poly.pdbx_seq_one_letter_code
_entity_poly.pdbx_strand_id
1 'polypeptide(L)'
;AGPVVSDIRLTRHAPRPSNLLTRQSADVILGFDLLVASGDRTLEVSKPGHTVLVASESPTPTGSMIGKPEVNFPKTEMLVERVAVSTKASENIFVDAARILESLQGQATTANIFLLGVAVQKGTIPVKPECFEEAITLNGVAVEENLSAFRWGRQWAHDPESVESLTLKKDRQISTIKAR
;
A
#
# COMPACT_ATOMS: atom_id res chain seq x y z
N ALA A 1 15.42 2.51 12.92
CA ALA A 1 15.15 1.42 11.98
C ALA A 1 15.23 1.99 10.56
N GLY A 2 15.84 1.24 9.63
CA GLY A 2 15.94 1.62 8.23
C GLY A 2 14.73 1.11 7.42
N PRO A 3 14.67 1.44 6.10
CA PRO A 3 13.65 0.92 5.22
C PRO A 3 13.71 -0.61 5.13
N VAL A 4 12.56 -1.26 5.12
CA VAL A 4 12.43 -2.72 4.98
C VAL A 4 11.86 -3.02 3.60
N VAL A 5 12.54 -3.89 2.85
CA VAL A 5 12.11 -4.38 1.55
C VAL A 5 12.11 -5.90 1.58
N SER A 6 11.04 -6.51 1.08
CA SER A 6 10.92 -7.97 0.94
C SER A 6 10.63 -8.33 -0.50
N ASP A 7 11.42 -9.26 -1.05
CA ASP A 7 11.22 -9.78 -2.40
C ASP A 7 10.42 -11.07 -2.33
N ILE A 8 9.31 -11.14 -3.05
CA ILE A 8 8.45 -12.32 -3.14
C ILE A 8 8.39 -12.77 -4.61
N ARG A 9 8.58 -14.05 -4.83
CA ARG A 9 8.48 -14.64 -6.16
C ARG A 9 7.43 -15.73 -6.19
N LEU A 10 6.42 -15.53 -7.03
CA LEU A 10 5.37 -16.52 -7.31
C LEU A 10 5.69 -17.23 -8.62
N THR A 11 5.79 -18.56 -8.59
CA THR A 11 6.11 -19.36 -9.79
C THR A 11 5.22 -20.60 -9.85
N ARG A 12 4.90 -21.04 -11.06
CA ARG A 12 4.19 -22.33 -11.30
C ARG A 12 5.12 -23.53 -11.30
N HIS A 13 6.42 -23.31 -11.34
CA HIS A 13 7.46 -24.34 -11.41
C HIS A 13 8.34 -24.25 -10.17
N ALA A 14 9.28 -25.19 -10.04
CA ALA A 14 10.24 -25.21 -8.95
C ALA A 14 10.93 -23.84 -8.77
N PRO A 15 11.06 -23.35 -7.53
CA PRO A 15 11.65 -22.05 -7.27
C PRO A 15 13.07 -21.97 -7.77
N ARG A 16 13.49 -20.83 -8.29
CA ARG A 16 14.88 -20.56 -8.64
C ARG A 16 15.74 -20.47 -7.38
N PRO A 17 17.06 -20.68 -7.46
CA PRO A 17 17.94 -20.70 -6.28
C PRO A 17 18.00 -19.39 -5.49
N SER A 18 17.60 -18.25 -6.09
CA SER A 18 17.60 -16.94 -5.44
C SER A 18 16.19 -16.36 -5.37
N ASN A 19 15.82 -15.88 -4.18
CA ASN A 19 14.57 -15.14 -3.98
C ASN A 19 14.72 -13.64 -4.27
N LEU A 20 15.95 -13.12 -4.41
CA LEU A 20 16.19 -11.73 -4.73
C LEU A 20 15.77 -11.43 -6.18
N LEU A 21 15.06 -10.33 -6.33
CA LEU A 21 14.73 -9.80 -7.64
C LEU A 21 15.98 -9.19 -8.29
N THR A 22 16.12 -9.44 -9.59
CA THR A 22 17.15 -8.78 -10.40
C THR A 22 16.64 -7.45 -10.92
N ARG A 23 17.52 -6.65 -11.50
CA ARG A 23 17.13 -5.37 -12.11
C ARG A 23 15.99 -5.56 -13.11
N GLN A 24 15.02 -4.65 -13.08
CA GLN A 24 13.89 -4.61 -14.01
C GLN A 24 13.11 -5.94 -14.12
N SER A 25 12.92 -6.65 -13.01
CA SER A 25 12.25 -7.95 -12.99
C SER A 25 11.00 -8.00 -12.11
N ALA A 26 10.62 -6.91 -11.47
CA ALA A 26 9.40 -6.85 -10.69
C ALA A 26 8.18 -6.68 -11.61
N ASP A 27 7.14 -7.46 -11.37
CA ASP A 27 5.84 -7.29 -12.01
C ASP A 27 4.99 -6.28 -11.21
N VAL A 28 5.04 -6.35 -9.89
CA VAL A 28 4.30 -5.45 -8.99
C VAL A 28 5.17 -5.04 -7.80
N ILE A 29 4.95 -3.81 -7.34
CA ILE A 29 5.52 -3.28 -6.10
C ILE A 29 4.37 -2.86 -5.19
N LEU A 30 4.36 -3.38 -3.96
CA LEU A 30 3.50 -2.90 -2.89
C LEU A 30 4.30 -1.92 -2.03
N GLY A 31 4.00 -0.64 -2.18
CA GLY A 31 4.63 0.46 -1.45
C GLY A 31 3.83 0.84 -0.22
N PHE A 32 4.06 0.18 0.93
CA PHE A 32 3.39 0.54 2.19
C PHE A 32 3.81 1.92 2.70
N ASP A 33 4.91 2.44 2.17
CA ASP A 33 5.45 3.78 2.37
C ASP A 33 5.99 4.28 1.02
N LEU A 34 5.43 5.36 0.51
CA LEU A 34 5.78 5.91 -0.80
C LEU A 34 7.23 6.41 -0.83
N LEU A 35 7.75 6.94 0.28
CA LEU A 35 9.15 7.39 0.37
C LEU A 35 10.11 6.20 0.18
N VAL A 36 9.84 5.06 0.83
CA VAL A 36 10.63 3.83 0.65
C VAL A 36 10.44 3.25 -0.75
N ALA A 37 9.21 3.25 -1.25
CA ALA A 37 8.89 2.76 -2.60
C ALA A 37 9.57 3.57 -3.71
N SER A 38 9.83 4.86 -3.49
CA SER A 38 10.57 5.73 -4.41
C SER A 38 12.09 5.64 -4.28
N GLY A 39 12.61 4.82 -3.37
CA GLY A 39 14.04 4.64 -3.15
C GLY A 39 14.73 3.88 -4.29
N ASP A 40 16.05 4.10 -4.45
CA ASP A 40 16.85 3.57 -5.56
C ASP A 40 16.75 2.04 -5.68
N ARG A 41 16.79 1.30 -4.57
CA ARG A 41 16.66 -0.16 -4.57
C ARG A 41 15.34 -0.63 -5.18
N THR A 42 14.24 0.03 -4.85
CA THR A 42 12.90 -0.32 -5.37
C THR A 42 12.82 0.03 -6.86
N LEU A 43 13.33 1.19 -7.24
CA LEU A 43 13.35 1.63 -8.63
C LEU A 43 14.28 0.77 -9.51
N GLU A 44 15.35 0.23 -8.95
CA GLU A 44 16.26 -0.67 -9.66
C GLU A 44 15.60 -1.99 -10.12
N VAL A 45 14.70 -2.55 -9.30
CA VAL A 45 13.97 -3.77 -9.68
C VAL A 45 12.74 -3.49 -10.55
N SER A 46 12.31 -2.23 -10.62
CA SER A 46 11.20 -1.79 -11.47
C SER A 46 11.58 -1.78 -12.94
N LYS A 47 10.64 -2.12 -13.82
CA LYS A 47 10.77 -2.09 -15.26
C LYS A 47 9.81 -1.05 -15.85
N PRO A 48 10.33 0.00 -16.53
CA PRO A 48 9.49 1.01 -17.17
C PRO A 48 8.47 0.40 -18.12
N GLY A 49 7.23 0.89 -18.06
CA GLY A 49 6.12 0.42 -18.88
C GLY A 49 5.61 -0.99 -18.54
N HIS A 50 6.12 -1.62 -17.49
CA HIS A 50 5.73 -2.99 -17.09
C HIS A 50 5.33 -3.08 -15.61
N THR A 51 6.21 -2.70 -14.69
CA THR A 51 5.97 -2.81 -13.26
C THR A 51 4.83 -1.91 -12.83
N VAL A 52 3.83 -2.44 -12.15
CA VAL A 52 2.74 -1.68 -11.54
C VAL A 52 3.09 -1.39 -10.08
N LEU A 53 2.95 -0.14 -9.67
CA LEU A 53 3.08 0.26 -8.27
C LEU A 53 1.69 0.42 -7.64
N VAL A 54 1.46 -0.21 -6.50
CA VAL A 54 0.33 0.05 -5.62
C VAL A 54 0.89 0.59 -4.31
N ALA A 55 0.69 1.87 -4.02
CA ALA A 55 1.35 2.54 -2.91
C ALA A 55 0.39 3.30 -2.00
N SER A 56 0.73 3.31 -0.71
CA SER A 56 0.13 4.24 0.25
C SER A 56 0.85 5.58 0.15
N GLU A 57 0.08 6.63 -0.08
CA GLU A 57 0.57 8.02 -0.05
C GLU A 57 0.44 8.68 1.33
N SER A 58 -0.01 7.90 2.32
CA SER A 58 -0.06 8.36 3.71
C SER A 58 1.34 8.79 4.17
N PRO A 59 1.54 10.05 4.62
CA PRO A 59 2.86 10.51 5.03
C PRO A 59 3.32 9.76 6.27
N THR A 60 4.41 9.01 6.14
CA THR A 60 5.05 8.31 7.26
C THR A 60 6.42 8.93 7.53
N PRO A 61 6.56 9.81 8.55
CA PRO A 61 7.83 10.41 8.86
C PRO A 61 8.88 9.36 9.25
N THR A 62 10.06 9.43 8.65
CA THR A 62 11.17 8.56 9.04
C THR A 62 11.73 8.94 10.41
N GLY A 63 12.42 8.02 11.08
CA GLY A 63 13.06 8.31 12.38
C GLY A 63 14.06 9.48 12.31
N SER A 64 14.72 9.70 11.17
CA SER A 64 15.59 10.84 10.95
C SER A 64 14.84 12.17 10.84
N MET A 65 13.61 12.16 10.36
CA MET A 65 12.74 13.35 10.28
C MET A 65 12.15 13.70 11.64
N ILE A 66 11.80 12.70 12.46
CA ILE A 66 11.32 12.91 13.83
C ILE A 66 12.39 13.59 14.70
N GLY A 67 13.67 13.23 14.51
CA GLY A 67 14.81 13.82 15.24
C GLY A 67 15.32 15.14 14.70
N LYS A 68 14.87 15.60 13.52
CA LYS A 68 15.31 16.82 12.85
C LYS A 68 14.12 17.57 12.27
N PRO A 69 13.49 18.48 13.03
CA PRO A 69 12.31 19.23 12.57
C PRO A 69 12.53 20.06 11.29
N GLU A 70 13.79 20.30 10.93
CA GLU A 70 14.20 21.05 9.73
C GLU A 70 14.12 20.21 8.44
N VAL A 71 14.01 18.88 8.56
CA VAL A 71 13.90 17.98 7.40
C VAL A 71 12.43 17.81 7.06
N ASN A 72 11.95 18.58 6.08
CA ASN A 72 10.60 18.45 5.58
C ASN A 72 10.41 17.13 4.83
N PHE A 73 9.23 16.52 4.99
CA PHE A 73 8.82 15.38 4.16
C PHE A 73 8.80 15.80 2.68
N PRO A 74 9.39 15.03 1.76
CA PRO A 74 9.33 15.36 0.34
C PRO A 74 7.88 15.50 -0.13
N LYS A 75 7.64 16.41 -1.06
CA LYS A 75 6.30 16.56 -1.63
C LYS A 75 5.89 15.25 -2.32
N THR A 76 4.68 14.79 -2.05
CA THR A 76 4.11 13.54 -2.61
C THR A 76 4.22 13.51 -4.13
N GLU A 77 3.97 14.64 -4.78
CA GLU A 77 4.04 14.79 -6.24
C GLU A 77 5.44 14.43 -6.78
N MET A 78 6.50 14.87 -6.10
CA MET A 78 7.88 14.56 -6.50
C MET A 78 8.18 13.05 -6.39
N LEU A 79 7.65 12.38 -5.36
CA LEU A 79 7.81 10.94 -5.18
C LEU A 79 7.02 10.18 -6.25
N VAL A 80 5.80 10.61 -6.56
CA VAL A 80 4.96 10.05 -7.64
C VAL A 80 5.65 10.19 -9.00
N GLU A 81 6.16 11.37 -9.34
CA GLU A 81 6.92 11.60 -10.57
C GLU A 81 8.15 10.69 -10.66
N ARG A 82 8.88 10.54 -9.55
CA ARG A 82 10.07 9.69 -9.50
C ARG A 82 9.76 8.22 -9.78
N VAL A 83 8.67 7.68 -9.25
CA VAL A 83 8.30 6.29 -9.51
C VAL A 83 7.70 6.11 -10.90
N ALA A 84 7.03 7.12 -11.43
CA ALA A 84 6.36 7.04 -12.73
C ALA A 84 7.31 6.74 -13.89
N VAL A 85 8.55 7.27 -13.85
CA VAL A 85 9.57 7.01 -14.90
C VAL A 85 10.09 5.56 -14.90
N SER A 86 9.96 4.85 -13.78
CA SER A 86 10.48 3.49 -13.60
C SER A 86 9.39 2.42 -13.64
N THR A 87 8.13 2.80 -13.75
CA THR A 87 6.96 1.91 -13.66
C THR A 87 6.03 2.08 -14.86
N LYS A 88 4.92 1.35 -14.88
CA LYS A 88 3.81 1.57 -15.81
C LYS A 88 2.90 2.67 -15.25
N ALA A 89 3.30 3.92 -15.40
CA ALA A 89 2.72 5.09 -14.75
C ALA A 89 1.18 5.17 -14.85
N SER A 90 0.62 4.77 -16.01
CA SER A 90 -0.83 4.79 -16.25
C SER A 90 -1.63 3.75 -15.43
N GLU A 91 -0.96 2.78 -14.82
CA GLU A 91 -1.58 1.73 -13.99
C GLU A 91 -1.15 1.81 -12.53
N ASN A 92 -0.30 2.75 -12.17
CA ASN A 92 0.05 2.98 -10.77
C ASN A 92 -1.17 3.42 -9.97
N ILE A 93 -1.25 2.94 -8.74
CA ILE A 93 -2.36 3.19 -7.83
C ILE A 93 -1.80 3.81 -6.55
N PHE A 94 -2.34 4.97 -6.20
CA PHE A 94 -1.99 5.70 -4.98
C PHE A 94 -3.24 5.87 -4.14
N VAL A 95 -3.13 5.63 -2.83
CA VAL A 95 -4.25 5.74 -1.90
C VAL A 95 -3.77 6.10 -0.50
N ASP A 96 -4.46 7.00 0.16
CA ASP A 96 -4.22 7.28 1.58
C ASP A 96 -4.92 6.22 2.46
N ALA A 97 -4.27 5.05 2.54
CA ALA A 97 -4.81 3.89 3.25
C ALA A 97 -5.01 4.14 4.75
N ALA A 98 -4.09 4.90 5.37
CA ALA A 98 -4.17 5.20 6.80
C ALA A 98 -5.38 6.08 7.11
N ARG A 99 -5.58 7.17 6.38
CA ARG A 99 -6.72 8.08 6.55
C ARG A 99 -8.05 7.34 6.39
N ILE A 100 -8.17 6.50 5.35
CA ILE A 100 -9.39 5.73 5.11
C ILE A 100 -9.69 4.81 6.30
N LEU A 101 -8.70 4.06 6.78
CA LEU A 101 -8.90 3.13 7.90
C LEU A 101 -9.11 3.84 9.23
N GLU A 102 -8.43 4.95 9.50
CA GLU A 102 -8.71 5.78 10.68
C GLU A 102 -10.16 6.24 10.69
N SER A 103 -10.65 6.70 9.56
CA SER A 103 -12.05 7.08 9.44
C SER A 103 -13.00 5.89 9.59
N LEU A 104 -12.76 4.76 8.93
CA LEU A 104 -13.69 3.61 8.92
C LEU A 104 -13.59 2.73 10.16
N GLN A 105 -12.40 2.53 10.72
CA GLN A 105 -12.13 1.58 11.82
C GLN A 105 -11.60 2.26 13.10
N GLY A 106 -11.25 3.55 13.04
CA GLY A 106 -10.68 4.28 14.16
C GLY A 106 -9.17 4.05 14.36
N GLN A 107 -8.51 3.34 13.46
CA GLN A 107 -7.07 3.04 13.53
C GLN A 107 -6.51 2.73 12.13
N ALA A 108 -5.21 2.94 11.94
CA ALA A 108 -4.50 2.71 10.68
C ALA A 108 -3.48 1.55 10.71
N THR A 109 -3.44 0.76 11.78
CA THR A 109 -2.42 -0.30 11.97
C THR A 109 -2.46 -1.39 10.91
N THR A 110 -3.60 -1.56 10.24
CA THR A 110 -3.83 -2.54 9.17
C THR A 110 -3.77 -1.94 7.76
N ALA A 111 -3.19 -0.74 7.60
CA ALA A 111 -3.11 -0.05 6.30
C ALA A 111 -2.36 -0.86 5.23
N ASN A 112 -1.36 -1.66 5.63
CA ASN A 112 -0.67 -2.58 4.74
C ASN A 112 -1.59 -3.68 4.20
N ILE A 113 -2.51 -4.19 5.01
CA ILE A 113 -3.48 -5.22 4.60
C ILE A 113 -4.57 -4.63 3.71
N PHE A 114 -4.97 -3.38 3.97
CA PHE A 114 -5.84 -2.63 3.06
C PHE A 114 -5.19 -2.51 1.68
N LEU A 115 -3.93 -2.09 1.61
CA LEU A 115 -3.20 -1.93 0.34
C LEU A 115 -3.05 -3.26 -0.41
N LEU A 116 -2.85 -4.36 0.32
CA LEU A 116 -2.88 -5.71 -0.24
C LEU A 116 -4.23 -6.01 -0.89
N GLY A 117 -5.34 -5.66 -0.22
CA GLY A 117 -6.69 -5.78 -0.76
C GLY A 117 -6.89 -5.00 -2.07
N VAL A 118 -6.37 -3.77 -2.14
CA VAL A 118 -6.37 -2.96 -3.37
C VAL A 118 -5.64 -3.69 -4.50
N ALA A 119 -4.42 -4.16 -4.25
CA ALA A 119 -3.60 -4.85 -5.25
C ALA A 119 -4.26 -6.13 -5.78
N VAL A 120 -4.84 -6.92 -4.88
CA VAL A 120 -5.56 -8.16 -5.25
C VAL A 120 -6.78 -7.86 -6.10
N GLN A 121 -7.59 -6.86 -5.73
CA GLN A 121 -8.79 -6.49 -6.49
C GLN A 121 -8.46 -5.92 -7.88
N LYS A 122 -7.35 -5.21 -8.02
CA LYS A 122 -6.85 -4.72 -9.31
C LYS A 122 -6.20 -5.81 -10.18
N GLY A 123 -6.10 -7.05 -9.67
CA GLY A 123 -5.56 -8.18 -10.42
C GLY A 123 -4.04 -8.14 -10.61
N THR A 124 -3.33 -7.34 -9.81
CA THR A 124 -1.86 -7.25 -9.90
C THR A 124 -1.15 -8.47 -9.30
N ILE A 125 -1.84 -9.23 -8.46
CA ILE A 125 -1.32 -10.44 -7.81
C ILE A 125 -2.13 -11.65 -8.29
N PRO A 126 -1.51 -12.71 -8.89
CA PRO A 126 -2.22 -13.82 -9.49
C PRO A 126 -2.64 -14.88 -8.45
N VAL A 127 -3.23 -14.44 -7.34
CA VAL A 127 -3.75 -15.29 -6.26
C VAL A 127 -5.17 -14.86 -5.95
N LYS A 128 -6.04 -15.82 -5.72
CA LYS A 128 -7.46 -15.55 -5.44
C LYS A 128 -7.64 -14.85 -4.10
N PRO A 129 -8.61 -13.93 -3.98
CA PRO A 129 -8.90 -13.21 -2.73
C PRO A 129 -9.15 -14.13 -1.54
N GLU A 130 -9.84 -15.24 -1.76
CA GLU A 130 -10.19 -16.21 -0.71
C GLU A 130 -8.94 -16.80 -0.05
N CYS A 131 -7.85 -17.00 -0.81
CA CYS A 131 -6.59 -17.51 -0.27
C CYS A 131 -5.94 -16.51 0.71
N PHE A 132 -6.11 -15.21 0.48
CA PHE A 132 -5.62 -14.17 1.40
C PHE A 132 -6.47 -14.12 2.66
N GLU A 133 -7.80 -14.22 2.56
CA GLU A 133 -8.67 -14.26 3.73
C GLU A 133 -8.40 -15.51 4.59
N GLU A 134 -8.16 -16.65 3.96
CA GLU A 134 -7.74 -17.87 4.66
C GLU A 134 -6.39 -17.69 5.35
N ALA A 135 -5.40 -17.13 4.67
CA ALA A 135 -4.08 -16.86 5.23
C ALA A 135 -4.14 -15.89 6.43
N ILE A 136 -4.95 -14.84 6.37
CA ILE A 136 -5.19 -13.92 7.48
C ILE A 136 -5.79 -14.66 8.66
N THR A 137 -6.76 -15.53 8.42
CA THR A 137 -7.42 -16.34 9.46
C THR A 137 -6.42 -17.31 10.10
N LEU A 138 -5.62 -18.01 9.30
CA LEU A 138 -4.59 -18.94 9.78
C LEU A 138 -3.47 -18.26 10.57
N ASN A 139 -3.13 -17.01 10.24
CA ASN A 139 -2.15 -16.25 10.98
C ASN A 139 -2.57 -15.93 12.42
N GLY A 140 -3.88 -15.87 12.70
CA GLY A 140 -4.44 -15.77 14.04
C GLY A 140 -4.23 -14.44 14.78
N VAL A 141 -3.61 -13.43 14.15
CA VAL A 141 -3.33 -12.13 14.77
C VAL A 141 -4.28 -11.08 14.24
N ALA A 142 -5.04 -10.42 15.12
CA ALA A 142 -5.99 -9.35 14.78
C ALA A 142 -6.85 -9.71 13.54
N VAL A 143 -7.41 -10.91 13.55
CA VAL A 143 -8.05 -11.54 12.37
C VAL A 143 -9.16 -10.67 11.81
N GLU A 144 -10.09 -10.23 12.66
CA GLU A 144 -11.26 -9.44 12.24
C GLU A 144 -10.85 -8.09 11.65
N GLU A 145 -9.90 -7.41 12.27
CA GLU A 145 -9.39 -6.11 11.82
C GLU A 145 -8.66 -6.26 10.47
N ASN A 146 -7.86 -7.30 10.30
CA ASN A 146 -7.15 -7.57 9.07
C ASN A 146 -8.09 -7.99 7.94
N LEU A 147 -9.06 -8.86 8.20
CA LEU A 147 -10.09 -9.24 7.22
C LEU A 147 -10.91 -8.01 6.79
N SER A 148 -11.31 -7.18 7.75
CA SER A 148 -12.04 -5.95 7.48
C SER A 148 -11.20 -4.99 6.61
N ALA A 149 -9.93 -4.76 6.96
CA ALA A 149 -9.04 -3.90 6.18
C ALA A 149 -8.82 -4.44 4.75
N PHE A 150 -8.61 -5.75 4.59
CA PHE A 150 -8.47 -6.39 3.28
C PHE A 150 -9.70 -6.16 2.41
N ARG A 151 -10.90 -6.38 2.97
CA ARG A 151 -12.18 -6.20 2.28
C ARG A 151 -12.44 -4.74 1.91
N TRP A 152 -12.11 -3.80 2.81
CA TRP A 152 -12.19 -2.37 2.52
C TRP A 152 -11.23 -1.94 1.40
N GLY A 153 -10.01 -2.50 1.36
CA GLY A 153 -9.08 -2.27 0.25
C GLY A 153 -9.64 -2.76 -1.08
N ARG A 154 -10.25 -3.94 -1.11
CA ARG A 154 -10.91 -4.47 -2.29
C ARG A 154 -12.11 -3.62 -2.71
N GLN A 155 -12.93 -3.19 -1.76
CA GLN A 155 -14.08 -2.33 -2.03
C GLN A 155 -13.64 -0.98 -2.59
N TRP A 156 -12.62 -0.37 -2.02
CA TRP A 156 -12.07 0.89 -2.53
C TRP A 156 -11.53 0.73 -3.96
N ALA A 157 -10.83 -0.36 -4.23
CA ALA A 157 -10.31 -0.62 -5.57
C ALA A 157 -11.43 -0.86 -6.61
N HIS A 158 -12.60 -1.35 -6.19
CA HIS A 158 -13.77 -1.55 -7.04
C HIS A 158 -14.54 -0.24 -7.24
N ASP A 159 -14.80 0.49 -6.17
CA ASP A 159 -15.57 1.74 -6.16
C ASP A 159 -14.97 2.73 -5.14
N PRO A 160 -13.94 3.50 -5.55
CA PRO A 160 -13.28 4.48 -4.69
C PRO A 160 -14.25 5.55 -4.17
N GLU A 161 -15.16 6.05 -5.02
CA GLU A 161 -16.06 7.15 -4.66
C GLU A 161 -17.02 6.76 -3.53
N SER A 162 -17.53 5.53 -3.56
CA SER A 162 -18.39 5.01 -2.50
C SER A 162 -17.67 4.99 -1.15
N VAL A 163 -16.44 4.47 -1.10
CA VAL A 163 -15.65 4.40 0.14
C VAL A 163 -15.27 5.80 0.63
N GLU A 164 -14.80 6.67 -0.25
CA GLU A 164 -14.44 8.05 0.10
C GLU A 164 -15.66 8.83 0.64
N SER A 165 -16.84 8.63 0.07
CA SER A 165 -18.07 9.27 0.56
C SER A 165 -18.44 8.84 1.99
N LEU A 166 -18.15 7.58 2.36
CA LEU A 166 -18.37 7.07 3.71
C LEU A 166 -17.39 7.68 4.70
N THR A 167 -16.12 7.83 4.34
CA THR A 167 -15.12 8.47 5.20
C THR A 167 -15.49 9.93 5.49
N LEU A 168 -15.86 10.69 4.47
CA LEU A 168 -16.27 12.09 4.62
C LEU A 168 -17.50 12.28 5.52
N LYS A 169 -18.49 11.38 5.44
CA LYS A 169 -19.66 11.42 6.31
C LYS A 169 -19.29 11.18 7.78
N LYS A 170 -18.43 10.20 8.02
CA LYS A 170 -18.01 9.83 9.36
C LYS A 170 -17.14 10.92 10.01
N ASP A 171 -16.23 11.53 9.25
CA ASP A 171 -15.40 12.65 9.70
C ASP A 171 -16.24 13.87 10.12
N ARG A 172 -17.30 14.19 9.36
CA ARG A 172 -18.25 15.25 9.71
C ARG A 172 -19.00 14.95 11.01
N GLN A 173 -19.43 13.70 11.22
CA GLN A 173 -20.10 13.30 12.46
C GLN A 173 -19.18 13.45 13.68
N ILE A 174 -17.91 12.99 13.55
CA ILE A 174 -16.92 13.09 14.63
C ILE A 174 -16.61 14.55 14.96
N SER A 175 -16.45 15.42 13.96
CA SER A 175 -16.19 16.85 14.16
C SER A 175 -17.36 17.55 14.88
N THR A 176 -18.59 17.19 14.54
CA THR A 176 -19.80 17.74 15.20
C THR A 176 -19.91 17.30 16.67
N ILE A 177 -19.49 16.08 17.01
CA ILE A 177 -19.50 15.58 18.39
C ILE A 177 -18.41 16.27 19.22
N LYS A 178 -17.22 16.51 18.66
CA LYS A 178 -16.11 17.20 19.35
C LYS A 178 -16.33 18.69 19.55
N ALA A 179 -17.26 19.31 18.81
CA ALA A 179 -17.59 20.73 18.90
C ALA A 179 -18.72 21.03 19.91
N ARG A 180 -19.27 20.03 20.57
CA ARG A 180 -20.25 20.12 21.68
C ARG A 180 -19.60 19.85 23.03
#